data_0a329e70687337c8e4722dfe122d35ee
#
_entry.id   0a329e70687337c8e4722dfe122d35ee
#
_cell.length_a   1.000
_cell.length_b   1.000
_cell.length_c   1.000
_cell.angle_alpha   90.00
_cell.angle_beta   90.00
_cell.angle_gamma   90.00
#
_symmetry.space_group_name_H-M   'P 1'
#
loop_
_entity.id
_entity.type
_entity.pdbx_description
1 polymer ?
#
loop_
_entity_poly.entity_id
_entity_poly.type
_entity_poly.pdbx_seq_one_letter_code
_entity_poly.pdbx_strand_id
1 'polypeptide(L)' 'MTPQRSVEADMKRTFTASVWREDNWFIAQCLEVDVASQGETEKAALASLREALELHFEPPTATATPSLHAVEVDVHAA' A
#
# COMPACT_ATOMS: atom_id res chain seq x y z
N MET A 1 4.80 -26.59 -10.21
CA MET A 1 4.42 -26.28 -10.37
C MET A 1 3.55 -25.54 -10.01
N THR A 2 3.40 -24.71 -9.78
CA THR A 2 2.44 -24.02 -9.22
C THR A 2 1.91 -23.02 -10.09
N PRO A 3 1.20 -23.39 -11.02
CA PRO A 3 0.59 -22.51 -11.96
C PRO A 3 -0.28 -21.47 -11.35
N GLN A 4 -0.91 -21.73 -10.29
CA GLN A 4 -1.77 -20.76 -9.75
C GLN A 4 -1.02 -19.59 -9.25
N ARG A 5 0.25 -19.74 -8.93
CA ARG A 5 0.93 -18.66 -8.53
C ARG A 5 1.06 -17.74 -9.66
N SER A 6 1.34 -18.17 -10.84
CA SER A 6 1.45 -17.34 -12.00
C SER A 6 0.17 -16.61 -12.27
N VAL A 7 -0.91 -17.29 -12.10
CA VAL A 7 -2.19 -16.66 -12.36
C VAL A 7 -2.40 -15.50 -11.42
N GLU A 8 -2.08 -15.67 -10.17
CA GLU A 8 -2.22 -14.59 -9.23
C GLU A 8 -1.29 -13.45 -9.54
N ALA A 9 -0.10 -13.74 -9.97
CA ALA A 9 0.84 -12.69 -10.30
C ALA A 9 0.34 -11.87 -11.46
N ASP A 10 -0.45 -12.47 -12.33
CA ASP A 10 -0.95 -11.76 -13.50
C ASP A 10 -2.20 -10.95 -13.22
N MET A 11 -2.79 -11.12 -12.06
CA MET A 11 -3.98 -10.36 -11.75
C MET A 11 -3.63 -8.93 -11.45
N LYS A 12 -4.28 -8.03 -12.11
CA LYS A 12 -4.08 -6.62 -11.88
C LYS A 12 -5.29 -6.04 -11.20
N ARG A 13 -5.05 -5.17 -10.25
CA ARG A 13 -6.13 -4.51 -9.55
C ARG A 13 -5.94 -3.02 -9.72
N THR A 14 -7.02 -2.33 -9.86
CA THR A 14 -6.99 -0.89 -10.03
C THR A 14 -7.41 -0.22 -8.75
N PHE A 15 -6.59 0.71 -8.30
CA PHE A 15 -6.87 1.47 -7.10
C PHE A 15 -7.06 2.92 -7.48
N THR A 16 -7.79 3.64 -6.67
CA THR A 16 -8.03 5.04 -6.88
C THR A 16 -7.12 5.84 -5.98
N ALA A 17 -6.47 6.84 -6.52
CA ALA A 17 -5.60 7.69 -5.74
C ALA A 17 -6.14 9.11 -5.72
N SER A 18 -6.06 9.73 -4.55
CA SER A 18 -6.36 11.14 -4.40
C SER A 18 -5.02 11.84 -4.31
N VAL A 19 -4.82 12.89 -5.08
CA VAL A 19 -3.54 13.58 -5.12
C VAL A 19 -3.76 15.05 -4.82
N TRP A 20 -2.93 15.60 -3.93
CA TRP A 20 -3.01 17.02 -3.65
C TRP A 20 -1.63 17.53 -3.34
N ARG A 21 -1.50 18.85 -3.36
CA ARG A 21 -0.23 19.48 -3.12
C ARG A 21 -0.16 20.00 -1.70
N GLU A 22 0.96 19.78 -1.04
CA GLU A 22 1.22 20.35 0.27
C GLU A 22 2.59 21.00 0.20
N ASP A 23 2.63 22.30 0.33
CA ASP A 23 3.86 23.06 0.22
C ASP A 23 4.54 22.72 -1.11
N ASN A 24 5.71 22.15 -1.08
CA ASN A 24 6.44 21.81 -2.29
C ASN A 24 6.33 20.36 -2.67
N TRP A 25 5.44 19.64 -2.02
CA TRP A 25 5.30 18.21 -2.25
C TRP A 25 3.90 17.88 -2.73
N PHE A 26 3.80 16.76 -3.43
CA PHE A 26 2.51 16.23 -3.78
C PHE A 26 2.31 14.97 -2.96
N ILE A 27 1.10 14.78 -2.48
CA ILE A 27 0.73 13.63 -1.69
C ILE A 27 -0.24 12.79 -2.52
N ALA A 28 -0.01 11.49 -2.58
CA ALA A 28 -0.90 10.57 -3.24
C ALA A 28 -1.40 9.58 -2.20
N GLN A 29 -2.70 9.51 -2.05
CA GLN A 29 -3.34 8.66 -1.06
C GLN A 29 -4.23 7.66 -1.76
N CYS A 30 -4.06 6.38 -1.46
CA CYS A 30 -4.95 5.38 -2.00
C CYS A 30 -6.26 5.43 -1.22
N LEU A 31 -7.36 5.33 -1.94
CA LEU A 31 -8.67 5.41 -1.29
C LEU A 31 -9.14 4.06 -0.76
N GLU A 32 -8.73 2.98 -1.39
CA GLU A 32 -9.20 1.66 -1.00
C GLU A 32 -8.44 1.06 0.17
N VAL A 33 -7.18 1.39 0.30
CA VAL A 33 -6.38 0.93 1.44
C VAL A 33 -5.60 2.11 1.98
N ASP A 34 -5.21 2.01 3.22
CA ASP A 34 -4.57 3.13 3.90
C ASP A 34 -3.09 3.18 3.59
N VAL A 35 -2.77 3.55 2.37
CA VAL A 35 -1.40 3.67 1.92
C VAL A 35 -1.26 5.02 1.22
N ALA A 36 -0.24 5.75 1.58
CA ALA A 36 0.01 7.05 0.98
C ALA A 36 1.49 7.20 0.67
N SER A 37 1.80 8.09 -0.24
CA SER A 37 3.18 8.36 -0.60
C SER A 37 3.28 9.81 -1.03
N GLN A 38 4.48 10.26 -1.33
CA GLN A 38 4.68 11.64 -1.71
C GLN A 38 5.78 11.76 -2.75
N GLY A 39 5.83 12.88 -3.40
CA GLY A 39 6.85 13.14 -4.40
C GLY A 39 6.90 14.62 -4.72
N GLU A 40 7.92 14.99 -5.47
CA GLU A 40 8.11 16.39 -5.82
C GLU A 40 7.17 16.83 -6.94
N THR A 41 6.61 15.87 -7.66
CA THR A 41 5.63 16.16 -8.68
C THR A 41 4.47 15.20 -8.50
N GLU A 42 3.36 15.50 -9.15
CA GLU A 42 2.21 14.63 -9.09
C GLU A 42 2.58 13.25 -9.63
N LYS A 43 3.30 13.22 -10.73
CA LYS A 43 3.71 11.98 -11.35
C LYS A 43 4.61 11.18 -10.40
N ALA A 44 5.54 11.85 -9.74
CA ALA A 44 6.43 11.17 -8.81
C ALA A 44 5.67 10.62 -7.61
N ALA A 45 4.70 11.36 -7.10
CA ALA A 45 3.91 10.89 -5.98
C ALA A 45 3.11 9.66 -6.36
N LEU A 46 2.54 9.65 -7.56
CA LEU A 46 1.78 8.50 -8.03
C LEU A 46 2.68 7.29 -8.26
N ALA A 47 3.88 7.50 -8.79
CA ALA A 47 4.81 6.40 -8.99
C ALA A 47 5.24 5.82 -7.64
N SER A 48 5.48 6.67 -6.66
CA SER A 48 5.83 6.20 -5.33
C SER A 48 4.68 5.44 -4.68
N LEU A 49 3.46 5.91 -4.89
CA LEU A 49 2.29 5.22 -4.34
C LEU A 49 2.16 3.85 -4.97
N ARG A 50 2.41 3.74 -6.27
CA ARG A 50 2.33 2.47 -6.94
C ARG A 50 3.31 1.47 -6.33
N GLU A 51 4.54 1.90 -6.09
CA GLU A 51 5.52 1.03 -5.47
C GLU A 51 5.11 0.64 -4.08
N ALA A 52 4.58 1.59 -3.31
CA ALA A 52 4.15 1.30 -1.96
C ALA A 52 3.02 0.29 -1.95
N LEU A 53 2.10 0.40 -2.91
CA LEU A 53 1.00 -0.55 -3.00
C LEU A 53 1.49 -1.94 -3.39
N GLU A 54 2.44 -2.00 -4.31
CA GLU A 54 2.99 -3.28 -4.70
C GLU A 54 3.64 -3.97 -3.53
N LEU A 55 4.37 -3.23 -2.72
CA LEU A 55 5.00 -3.80 -1.54
C LEU A 55 3.97 -4.18 -0.48
N HIS A 56 2.91 -3.41 -0.39
CA HIS A 56 1.86 -3.66 0.59
C HIS A 56 1.21 -5.02 0.37
N PHE A 57 1.05 -5.41 -0.89
CA PHE A 57 0.38 -6.66 -1.21
C PHE A 57 1.35 -7.82 -1.47
N GLU A 58 2.63 -7.56 -1.32
CA GLU A 58 3.61 -8.60 -1.54
C GLU A 58 3.66 -9.52 -0.35
N PRO A 59 3.57 -10.81 -0.53
CA PRO A 59 3.62 -11.70 0.62
C PRO A 59 5.01 -11.67 1.23
N PRO A 60 5.09 -11.84 2.53
CA PRO A 60 6.38 -11.79 3.20
C PRO A 60 7.27 -12.94 2.79
N THR A 61 8.57 -12.68 2.80
CA THR A 61 9.52 -13.72 2.51
C THR A 61 9.53 -14.69 3.67
N ALA A 62 9.48 -15.95 3.36
CA ALA A 62 9.35 -16.95 4.39
C ALA A 62 10.66 -17.30 5.04
N THR A 63 11.23 -16.41 5.80
CA THR A 63 12.41 -16.73 6.55
C THR A 63 12.08 -17.02 8.00
N ALA A 64 10.90 -16.67 8.44
CA ALA A 64 10.48 -16.92 9.81
C ALA A 64 8.98 -16.89 9.88
N THR A 65 8.44 -17.59 10.84
CA THR A 65 6.99 -17.58 11.06
C THR A 65 6.65 -16.39 11.93
N PRO A 66 5.77 -15.52 11.48
CA PRO A 66 5.43 -14.37 12.29
C PRO A 66 4.60 -14.76 13.51
N SER A 67 4.76 -13.96 14.54
CA SER A 67 3.98 -14.14 15.74
C SER A 67 2.79 -13.24 15.65
N LEU A 68 1.64 -13.76 15.96
CA LEU A 68 0.42 -12.97 15.89
C LEU A 68 -0.05 -12.65 17.31
N HIS A 69 -0.40 -11.43 17.53
CA HIS A 69 -0.79 -10.99 18.86
C HIS A 69 -2.05 -10.15 18.77
N ALA A 70 -2.91 -10.33 19.73
CA ALA A 70 -4.06 -9.47 19.86
C ALA A 70 -3.68 -8.36 20.83
N VAL A 71 -4.00 -7.15 20.46
CA VAL A 71 -3.67 -5.99 21.28
C VAL A 71 -4.96 -5.30 21.62
N GLU A 72 -5.24 -5.20 22.90
CA GLU A 72 -6.44 -4.52 23.35
C GLU A 72 -6.15 -3.08 23.64
N VAL A 73 -7.01 -2.22 23.20
CA VAL A 73 -6.81 -0.79 23.34
C VAL A 73 -8.11 -0.17 23.81
N ASP A 74 -8.01 0.71 24.79
CA ASP A 74 -9.19 1.45 25.22
C ASP A 74 -9.39 2.57 24.23
N VAL A 75 -10.57 2.63 23.65
CA VAL A 75 -10.87 3.67 22.69
C VAL A 75 -11.83 4.63 23.35
N HIS A 76 -11.43 5.89 23.44
CA HIS A 76 -12.27 6.88 24.08
C HIS A 76 -13.11 7.55 23.02
N ALA A 77 -14.40 7.54 23.26
CA ALA A 77 -15.28 8.24 22.35
C ALA A 77 -15.25 9.69 22.73
N ALA A 78 -14.96 10.55 21.83
CA ALA A 78 -14.82 11.96 22.12
C ALA A 78 -16.18 12.62 22.27
#